data_be7a8f63c98d4cf7d6bcf6a8c2f6f61f
#
_entry.id   be7a8f63c98d4cf7d6bcf6a8c2f6f61f
#
_cell.length_a   1.000
_cell.length_b   1.000
_cell.length_c   1.000
_cell.angle_alpha   90.00
_cell.angle_beta   90.00
_cell.angle_gamma   90.00
#
_symmetry.space_group_name_H-M   'P 1'
#
loop_
_entity.id
_entity.type
_entity.pdbx_description
1 polymer ?
#
loop_
_entity_poly.entity_id
_entity_poly.type
_entity_poly.pdbx_seq_one_letter_code
_entity_poly.pdbx_strand_id
1 'polypeptide(L)'
;AFLREHVRLLDPLRPEAIGRRDLGVAMRPEELVQTRSALLDLAFARGYAPQDRATIAHHCDVAAILMNGGYRPCGRPFVSHLIGTAGVLVRYGFRTEVVLAGLLHAAYTHCPELPPGQKSSIETVRDVLGGAGAPLERRVRAYSRRGEELDSLASRLDRIDEMSVDDAEIVALVAANEVDMMLGGEYRYTMRDDAMGADALALVRGVCTALGVPGLAAT
;
A
#
# COMPACT_ATOMS: atom_id res chain seq x y z
N ALA A 1 4.79 11.86 27.08
CA ALA A 1 6.02 11.04 27.26
C ALA A 1 5.77 9.60 26.75
N PHE A 2 4.64 8.99 27.05
CA PHE A 2 4.26 7.60 26.69
C PHE A 2 4.26 7.34 25.18
N LEU A 3 3.66 8.25 24.38
CA LEU A 3 3.60 8.16 22.90
C LEU A 3 4.98 8.24 22.21
N ARG A 4 5.98 8.92 22.82
CA ARG A 4 7.31 9.05 22.24
C ARG A 4 8.17 7.79 22.36
N GLU A 5 7.90 6.95 23.35
CA GLU A 5 8.67 5.74 23.61
C GLU A 5 8.18 4.58 22.73
N HIS A 6 6.88 4.54 22.41
CA HIS A 6 6.28 3.50 21.57
C HIS A 6 6.47 3.73 20.06
N VAL A 7 6.66 4.98 19.62
CA VAL A 7 7.09 5.30 18.24
C VAL A 7 8.44 4.64 17.89
N ARG A 8 9.30 4.38 18.89
CA ARG A 8 10.58 3.67 18.67
C ARG A 8 10.41 2.21 18.25
N LEU A 9 9.32 1.53 18.61
CA LEU A 9 9.03 0.16 18.17
C LEU A 9 8.61 0.06 16.71
N LEU A 10 8.13 1.17 16.13
CA LEU A 10 7.81 1.30 14.71
C LEU A 10 8.97 1.87 13.87
N ASP A 11 10.10 2.24 14.49
CA ASP A 11 11.30 2.70 13.80
C ASP A 11 11.83 1.73 12.73
N PRO A 12 11.69 0.39 12.85
CA PRO A 12 12.04 -0.54 11.77
C PRO A 12 11.21 -0.38 10.50
N LEU A 13 10.04 0.26 10.58
CA LEU A 13 9.17 0.55 9.42
C LEU A 13 9.65 1.76 8.62
N ARG A 14 10.58 2.55 9.16
CA ARG A 14 11.05 3.79 8.56
C ARG A 14 12.53 3.70 8.19
N PRO A 15 12.91 4.07 6.96
CA PRO A 15 14.31 4.32 6.64
C PRO A 15 14.82 5.45 7.54
N GLU A 16 15.94 5.27 8.22
CA GLU A 16 16.57 6.29 9.09
C GLU A 16 16.91 7.61 8.38
N ALA A 17 16.88 7.61 7.05
CA ALA A 17 17.30 8.71 6.19
C ALA A 17 16.17 9.63 5.72
N ILE A 18 14.88 9.31 5.92
CA ILE A 18 13.79 10.13 5.41
C ILE A 18 13.42 11.18 6.44
N GLY A 19 13.76 12.43 6.10
CA GLY A 19 13.51 13.58 6.96
C GLY A 19 12.04 13.68 7.38
N ARG A 20 11.81 13.71 8.70
CA ARG A 20 10.47 13.73 9.37
C ARG A 20 9.63 14.99 9.07
N ARG A 21 10.06 15.88 8.14
CA ARG A 21 9.50 17.22 7.99
C ARG A 21 8.07 17.30 7.44
N ASP A 22 7.61 16.26 6.73
CA ASP A 22 6.32 16.29 6.02
C ASP A 22 5.27 15.29 6.53
N LEU A 23 5.54 14.57 7.61
CA LEU A 23 4.61 13.55 8.13
C LEU A 23 3.31 14.15 8.72
N GLY A 24 3.27 15.46 8.92
CA GLY A 24 2.09 16.20 9.43
C GLY A 24 1.25 16.86 8.35
N VAL A 25 1.63 16.76 7.06
CA VAL A 25 0.93 17.44 5.97
C VAL A 25 -0.06 16.48 5.30
N ALA A 26 -1.32 16.90 5.22
CA ALA A 26 -2.36 16.17 4.49
C ALA A 26 -1.98 16.03 3.01
N MET A 27 -2.20 14.85 2.46
CA MET A 27 -2.03 14.60 1.03
C MET A 27 -3.25 15.10 0.27
N ARG A 28 -3.03 15.80 -0.84
CA ARG A 28 -4.09 16.32 -1.71
C ARG A 28 -4.22 15.43 -2.96
N PRO A 29 -5.41 15.41 -3.62
CA PRO A 29 -5.65 14.59 -4.81
C PRO A 29 -4.62 14.81 -5.94
N GLU A 30 -4.18 16.06 -6.15
CA GLU A 30 -3.18 16.40 -7.17
C GLU A 30 -1.76 15.90 -6.86
N GLU A 31 -1.52 15.46 -5.64
CA GLU A 31 -0.24 14.89 -5.20
C GLU A 31 -0.19 13.37 -5.35
N LEU A 32 -1.30 12.75 -5.76
CA LEU A 32 -1.37 11.32 -6.00
C LEU A 32 -0.57 10.96 -7.26
N VAL A 33 0.50 10.22 -7.10
CA VAL A 33 1.28 9.72 -8.24
C VAL A 33 0.55 8.56 -8.90
N GLN A 34 0.50 8.55 -10.24
CA GLN A 34 -0.24 7.55 -11.02
C GLN A 34 0.59 6.97 -12.17
N THR A 35 1.85 7.36 -12.28
CA THR A 35 2.76 6.88 -13.32
C THR A 35 4.07 6.39 -12.71
N ARG A 36 4.73 5.45 -13.40
CA ARG A 36 6.04 4.94 -13.01
C ARG A 36 7.07 6.05 -12.81
N SER A 37 7.14 7.01 -13.73
CA SER A 37 8.08 8.12 -13.64
C SER A 37 7.82 8.97 -12.39
N ALA A 38 6.58 9.37 -12.14
CA ALA A 38 6.22 10.16 -10.98
C ALA A 38 6.52 9.44 -9.66
N LEU A 39 6.32 8.11 -9.60
CA LEU A 39 6.69 7.31 -8.43
C LEU A 39 8.21 7.31 -8.20
N LEU A 40 9.00 7.16 -9.25
CA LEU A 40 10.47 7.15 -9.14
C LEU A 40 11.02 8.53 -8.78
N ASP A 41 10.44 9.60 -9.31
CA ASP A 41 10.77 10.97 -8.94
C ASP A 41 10.45 11.24 -7.46
N LEU A 42 9.29 10.77 -6.99
CA LEU A 42 8.93 10.84 -5.57
C LEU A 42 9.90 10.04 -4.71
N ALA A 43 10.24 8.81 -5.10
CA ALA A 43 11.19 7.97 -4.37
C ALA A 43 12.60 8.62 -4.33
N PHE A 44 13.02 9.26 -5.41
CA PHE A 44 14.26 10.07 -5.42
C PHE A 44 14.18 11.23 -4.43
N ALA A 45 13.11 12.02 -4.48
CA ALA A 45 12.90 13.16 -3.60
C ALA A 45 12.82 12.75 -2.13
N ARG A 46 12.36 11.52 -1.84
CA ARG A 46 12.29 10.93 -0.50
C ARG A 46 13.57 10.23 -0.06
N GLY A 47 14.63 10.25 -0.85
CA GLY A 47 15.94 9.74 -0.47
C GLY A 47 16.10 8.22 -0.55
N TYR A 48 15.23 7.52 -1.28
CA TYR A 48 15.43 6.09 -1.55
C TYR A 48 16.72 5.85 -2.32
N ALA A 49 17.49 4.85 -1.90
CA ALA A 49 18.76 4.52 -2.53
C ALA A 49 18.59 4.14 -4.01
N PRO A 50 19.62 4.31 -4.86
CA PRO A 50 19.53 3.94 -6.27
C PRO A 50 19.08 2.50 -6.52
N GLN A 51 19.51 1.56 -5.68
CA GLN A 51 19.14 0.15 -5.74
C GLN A 51 17.65 -0.07 -5.43
N ASP A 52 17.12 0.64 -4.42
CA ASP A 52 15.70 0.60 -4.05
C ASP A 52 14.84 1.13 -5.20
N ARG A 53 15.24 2.26 -5.79
CA ARG A 53 14.53 2.84 -6.93
C ARG A 53 14.55 1.93 -8.16
N ALA A 54 15.66 1.24 -8.42
CA ALA A 54 15.75 0.24 -9.50
C ALA A 54 14.80 -0.94 -9.22
N THR A 55 14.72 -1.40 -7.98
CA THR A 55 13.81 -2.46 -7.56
C THR A 55 12.34 -2.02 -7.68
N ILE A 56 12.00 -0.81 -7.25
CA ILE A 56 10.66 -0.24 -7.42
C ILE A 56 10.31 -0.13 -8.90
N ALA A 57 11.24 0.35 -9.74
CA ALA A 57 11.05 0.47 -11.18
C ALA A 57 10.73 -0.88 -11.84
N HIS A 58 11.51 -1.91 -11.51
CA HIS A 58 11.26 -3.28 -11.99
C HIS A 58 9.88 -3.80 -11.58
N HIS A 59 9.47 -3.58 -10.33
CA HIS A 59 8.16 -4.04 -9.85
C HIS A 59 6.98 -3.22 -10.41
N CYS A 60 7.19 -1.98 -10.83
CA CYS A 60 6.19 -1.26 -11.64
C CYS A 60 5.96 -1.96 -12.99
N ASP A 61 7.04 -2.42 -13.64
CA ASP A 61 6.92 -3.13 -14.92
C ASP A 61 6.24 -4.49 -14.71
N VAL A 62 6.55 -5.20 -13.63
CA VAL A 62 5.86 -6.44 -13.23
C VAL A 62 4.37 -6.19 -12.99
N ALA A 63 4.01 -5.16 -12.23
CA ALA A 63 2.62 -4.79 -11.97
C ALA A 63 1.86 -4.46 -13.27
N ALA A 64 2.51 -3.74 -14.19
CA ALA A 64 1.95 -3.42 -15.49
C ALA A 64 1.68 -4.67 -16.34
N ILE A 65 2.57 -5.66 -16.31
CA ILE A 65 2.39 -6.94 -17.00
C ILE A 65 1.24 -7.75 -16.39
N LEU A 66 1.21 -7.87 -15.06
CA LEU A 66 0.18 -8.64 -14.35
C LEU A 66 -1.22 -8.06 -14.50
N MET A 67 -1.34 -6.72 -14.58
CA MET A 67 -2.63 -6.00 -14.62
C MET A 67 -2.93 -5.41 -15.99
N ASN A 68 -2.30 -5.94 -17.04
CA ASN A 68 -2.45 -5.43 -18.40
C ASN A 68 -3.92 -5.43 -18.84
N GLY A 69 -4.41 -4.26 -19.27
CA GLY A 69 -5.78 -4.08 -19.75
C GLY A 69 -6.84 -4.01 -18.64
N GLY A 70 -6.47 -4.12 -17.37
CA GLY A 70 -7.39 -3.99 -16.24
C GLY A 70 -7.74 -2.52 -15.95
N TYR A 71 -9.02 -2.29 -15.59
CA TYR A 71 -9.52 -0.98 -15.16
C TYR A 71 -10.27 -1.09 -13.84
N ARG A 72 -10.21 -0.02 -13.07
CA ARG A 72 -11.01 0.15 -11.87
C ARG A 72 -12.44 0.60 -12.26
N PRO A 73 -13.45 0.42 -11.38
CA PRO A 73 -14.82 0.87 -11.66
C PRO A 73 -14.94 2.35 -12.03
N CYS A 74 -14.06 3.20 -11.55
CA CYS A 74 -13.98 4.62 -11.91
C CYS A 74 -13.37 4.89 -13.29
N GLY A 75 -12.98 3.86 -14.05
CA GLY A 75 -12.33 3.99 -15.38
C GLY A 75 -10.83 4.24 -15.32
N ARG A 76 -10.22 4.35 -14.14
CA ARG A 76 -8.76 4.49 -13.99
C ARG A 76 -8.06 3.18 -14.33
N PRO A 77 -6.92 3.19 -15.08
CA PRO A 77 -6.12 2.00 -15.29
C PRO A 77 -5.73 1.34 -13.97
N PHE A 78 -5.84 0.00 -13.88
CA PHE A 78 -5.55 -0.70 -12.63
C PHE A 78 -4.13 -0.47 -12.15
N VAL A 79 -3.15 -0.44 -13.06
CA VAL A 79 -1.75 -0.16 -12.75
C VAL A 79 -1.55 1.22 -12.11
N SER A 80 -2.35 2.22 -12.50
CA SER A 80 -2.28 3.56 -11.87
C SER A 80 -2.72 3.55 -10.42
N HIS A 81 -3.69 2.69 -10.05
CA HIS A 81 -4.07 2.46 -8.65
C HIS A 81 -2.93 1.81 -7.86
N LEU A 82 -2.28 0.78 -8.40
CA LEU A 82 -1.15 0.13 -7.73
C LEU A 82 0.01 1.11 -7.49
N ILE A 83 0.32 1.92 -8.51
CA ILE A 83 1.33 2.97 -8.41
C ILE A 83 0.93 4.03 -7.38
N GLY A 84 -0.35 4.41 -7.34
CA GLY A 84 -0.87 5.37 -6.37
C GLY A 84 -0.72 4.87 -4.93
N THR A 85 -1.13 3.62 -4.67
CA THR A 85 -0.93 2.97 -3.36
C THR A 85 0.55 2.96 -2.95
N ALA A 86 1.45 2.57 -3.87
CA ALA A 86 2.89 2.60 -3.62
C ALA A 86 3.40 4.03 -3.40
N GLY A 87 2.86 5.01 -4.12
CA GLY A 87 3.19 6.42 -3.97
C GLY A 87 2.84 6.97 -2.58
N VAL A 88 1.70 6.58 -2.02
CA VAL A 88 1.35 6.89 -0.62
C VAL A 88 2.42 6.34 0.32
N LEU A 89 2.79 5.06 0.18
CA LEU A 89 3.82 4.43 1.02
C LEU A 89 5.19 5.11 0.89
N VAL A 90 5.61 5.46 -0.34
CA VAL A 90 6.85 6.21 -0.59
C VAL A 90 6.81 7.59 0.06
N ARG A 91 5.68 8.30 -0.07
CA ARG A 91 5.52 9.64 0.51
C ARG A 91 5.73 9.65 2.02
N TYR A 92 5.23 8.63 2.71
CA TYR A 92 5.34 8.51 4.16
C TYR A 92 6.56 7.69 4.62
N GLY A 93 7.48 7.38 3.70
CA GLY A 93 8.79 6.84 4.03
C GLY A 93 8.81 5.39 4.47
N PHE A 94 7.87 4.59 3.99
CA PHE A 94 7.90 3.15 4.25
C PHE A 94 9.07 2.48 3.51
N ARG A 95 9.64 1.44 4.10
CA ARG A 95 10.73 0.68 3.50
C ARG A 95 10.32 0.05 2.16
N THR A 96 11.31 -0.22 1.33
CA THR A 96 11.13 -0.68 -0.05
C THR A 96 10.22 -1.91 -0.14
N GLU A 97 10.35 -2.90 0.75
CA GLU A 97 9.55 -4.13 0.73
C GLU A 97 8.05 -3.87 0.91
N VAL A 98 7.66 -2.86 1.68
CA VAL A 98 6.26 -2.45 1.85
C VAL A 98 5.76 -1.74 0.59
N VAL A 99 6.60 -0.90 -0.01
CA VAL A 99 6.30 -0.24 -1.30
C VAL A 99 6.07 -1.28 -2.41
N LEU A 100 6.91 -2.32 -2.48
CA LEU A 100 6.74 -3.42 -3.44
C LEU A 100 5.44 -4.19 -3.20
N ALA A 101 5.08 -4.43 -1.94
CA ALA A 101 3.79 -5.01 -1.60
C ALA A 101 2.64 -4.10 -2.05
N GLY A 102 2.78 -2.77 -1.96
CA GLY A 102 1.84 -1.80 -2.50
C GLY A 102 1.64 -1.91 -4.01
N LEU A 103 2.73 -2.09 -4.77
CA LEU A 103 2.67 -2.30 -6.22
C LEU A 103 1.98 -3.61 -6.62
N LEU A 104 2.00 -4.63 -5.77
CA LEU A 104 1.57 -5.99 -6.11
C LEU A 104 0.41 -6.49 -5.25
N HIS A 105 -0.19 -5.65 -4.40
CA HIS A 105 -1.19 -6.06 -3.42
C HIS A 105 -2.40 -6.78 -4.01
N ALA A 106 -2.78 -6.44 -5.23
CA ALA A 106 -3.93 -7.00 -5.91
C ALA A 106 -3.60 -8.26 -6.75
N ALA A 107 -2.34 -8.73 -6.76
CA ALA A 107 -1.90 -9.80 -7.65
C ALA A 107 -2.68 -11.11 -7.48
N TYR A 108 -3.07 -11.47 -6.26
CA TYR A 108 -3.87 -12.68 -6.02
C TYR A 108 -5.37 -12.53 -6.31
N THR A 109 -5.89 -11.31 -6.32
CA THR A 109 -7.33 -11.05 -6.43
C THR A 109 -7.76 -10.62 -7.82
N HIS A 110 -6.83 -10.06 -8.62
CA HIS A 110 -7.16 -9.44 -9.91
C HIS A 110 -6.23 -9.86 -11.05
N CYS A 111 -5.31 -10.81 -10.83
CA CYS A 111 -4.51 -11.35 -11.92
C CYS A 111 -5.43 -12.09 -12.91
N PRO A 112 -5.41 -11.75 -14.20
CA PRO A 112 -6.25 -12.44 -15.19
C PRO A 112 -5.87 -13.93 -15.28
N GLU A 113 -6.86 -14.76 -15.60
CA GLU A 113 -6.62 -16.17 -15.87
C GLU A 113 -5.68 -16.33 -17.08
N LEU A 114 -4.70 -17.20 -16.93
CA LEU A 114 -3.77 -17.50 -18.01
C LEU A 114 -4.38 -18.53 -18.97
N PRO A 115 -3.98 -18.53 -20.24
CA PRO A 115 -4.43 -19.52 -21.22
C PRO A 115 -4.21 -20.97 -20.73
N PRO A 116 -5.05 -21.92 -21.15
CA PRO A 116 -4.88 -23.34 -20.82
C PRO A 116 -3.48 -23.87 -21.19
N GLY A 117 -2.88 -24.62 -20.28
CA GLY A 117 -1.53 -25.18 -20.44
C GLY A 117 -0.38 -24.31 -19.93
N GLN A 118 -0.66 -23.09 -19.46
CA GLN A 118 0.31 -22.30 -18.68
C GLN A 118 0.16 -22.60 -17.17
N LYS A 119 1.18 -22.23 -16.40
CA LYS A 119 1.11 -22.31 -14.93
C LYS A 119 -0.17 -21.62 -14.44
N SER A 120 -0.78 -22.11 -13.36
CA SER A 120 -1.92 -21.42 -12.77
C SER A 120 -1.57 -19.97 -12.46
N SER A 121 -2.57 -19.08 -12.52
CA SER A 121 -2.35 -17.66 -12.16
C SER A 121 -1.73 -17.51 -10.77
N ILE A 122 -2.13 -18.38 -9.83
CA ILE A 122 -1.56 -18.41 -8.47
C ILE A 122 -0.09 -18.80 -8.46
N GLU A 123 0.33 -19.80 -9.23
CA GLU A 123 1.73 -20.21 -9.33
C GLU A 123 2.60 -19.13 -9.98
N THR A 124 2.10 -18.52 -11.05
CA THR A 124 2.77 -17.41 -11.72
C THR A 124 2.94 -16.22 -10.79
N VAL A 125 1.90 -15.85 -10.04
CA VAL A 125 1.98 -14.78 -9.04
C VAL A 125 3.01 -15.14 -7.96
N ARG A 126 3.01 -16.36 -7.44
CA ARG A 126 4.01 -16.80 -6.45
C ARG A 126 5.43 -16.70 -6.96
N ASP A 127 5.68 -17.15 -8.20
CA ASP A 127 7.03 -17.08 -8.80
C ASP A 127 7.49 -15.62 -8.91
N VAL A 128 6.61 -14.74 -9.38
CA VAL A 128 6.87 -13.29 -9.49
C VAL A 128 7.15 -12.65 -8.14
N LEU A 129 6.50 -13.12 -7.06
CA LEU A 129 6.67 -12.63 -5.70
C LEU A 129 7.88 -13.26 -4.98
N GLY A 130 8.72 -14.02 -5.68
CA GLY A 130 9.94 -14.64 -5.14
C GLY A 130 9.75 -16.05 -4.60
N GLY A 131 8.62 -16.69 -4.89
CA GLY A 131 8.27 -18.04 -4.46
C GLY A 131 7.39 -18.10 -3.23
N ALA A 132 6.81 -19.27 -2.98
CA ALA A 132 5.93 -19.50 -1.85
C ALA A 132 6.64 -19.25 -0.51
N GLY A 133 6.07 -18.40 0.34
CA GLY A 133 6.63 -18.04 1.64
C GLY A 133 7.75 -17.01 1.62
N ALA A 134 8.11 -16.47 0.46
CA ALA A 134 9.01 -15.31 0.39
C ALA A 134 8.42 -14.09 1.13
N PRO A 135 9.24 -13.18 1.68
CA PRO A 135 8.74 -12.04 2.45
C PRO A 135 7.70 -11.20 1.69
N LEU A 136 7.94 -10.90 0.42
CA LEU A 136 7.00 -10.15 -0.42
C LEU A 136 5.71 -10.96 -0.66
N GLU A 137 5.83 -12.24 -0.97
CA GLU A 137 4.69 -13.15 -1.18
C GLU A 137 3.80 -13.24 0.06
N ARG A 138 4.38 -13.39 1.26
CA ARG A 138 3.62 -13.42 2.51
C ARG A 138 2.81 -12.14 2.72
N ARG A 139 3.40 -10.95 2.47
CA ARG A 139 2.70 -9.66 2.61
C ARG A 139 1.54 -9.52 1.64
N VAL A 140 1.77 -9.82 0.36
CA VAL A 140 0.74 -9.73 -0.68
C VAL A 140 -0.38 -10.73 -0.42
N ARG A 141 -0.06 -11.94 0.03
CA ARG A 141 -1.05 -12.96 0.42
C ARG A 141 -1.85 -12.53 1.65
N ALA A 142 -1.20 -12.02 2.70
CA ALA A 142 -1.87 -11.54 3.89
C ALA A 142 -2.84 -10.41 3.55
N TYR A 143 -2.41 -9.47 2.70
CA TYR A 143 -3.28 -8.43 2.19
C TYR A 143 -4.50 -8.99 1.42
N SER A 144 -4.33 -10.03 0.59
CA SER A 144 -5.43 -10.60 -0.20
C SER A 144 -6.51 -11.26 0.65
N ARG A 145 -6.19 -11.69 1.87
CA ARG A 145 -7.13 -12.30 2.84
C ARG A 145 -7.88 -11.29 3.70
N ARG A 146 -7.58 -10.00 3.57
CA ARG A 146 -8.13 -8.93 4.41
C ARG A 146 -9.67 -8.85 4.41
N GLY A 147 -10.34 -9.31 3.34
CA GLY A 147 -11.80 -9.31 3.25
C GLY A 147 -12.49 -10.11 4.36
N GLU A 148 -11.77 -11.09 4.93
CA GLU A 148 -12.21 -11.89 6.08
C GLU A 148 -11.79 -11.24 7.42
N GLU A 149 -10.91 -10.22 7.39
CA GLU A 149 -10.21 -9.68 8.56
C GLU A 149 -10.39 -8.16 8.76
N LEU A 150 -11.12 -7.42 7.87
CA LEU A 150 -11.26 -5.96 8.00
C LEU A 150 -11.91 -5.56 9.33
N ASP A 151 -12.93 -6.29 9.79
CA ASP A 151 -13.53 -6.07 11.11
C ASP A 151 -12.53 -6.39 12.23
N SER A 152 -11.65 -7.38 12.00
CA SER A 152 -10.60 -7.74 12.95
C SER A 152 -9.44 -6.72 12.95
N LEU A 153 -9.13 -6.08 11.82
CA LEU A 153 -8.14 -5.01 11.74
C LEU A 153 -8.61 -3.76 12.48
N ALA A 154 -9.86 -3.34 12.29
CA ALA A 154 -10.44 -2.22 13.02
C ALA A 154 -10.39 -2.45 14.54
N SER A 155 -10.71 -3.67 14.99
CA SER A 155 -10.64 -4.05 16.40
C SER A 155 -9.21 -4.19 16.96
N ARG A 156 -8.20 -4.30 16.10
CA ARG A 156 -6.78 -4.38 16.49
C ARG A 156 -6.09 -3.02 16.53
N LEU A 157 -6.69 -1.97 15.96
CA LEU A 157 -6.08 -0.64 15.95
C LEU A 157 -5.78 -0.10 17.34
N ASP A 158 -6.64 -0.41 18.32
CA ASP A 158 -6.42 -0.04 19.72
C ASP A 158 -5.23 -0.77 20.36
N ARG A 159 -4.72 -1.82 19.69
CA ARG A 159 -3.63 -2.67 20.12
C ARG A 159 -2.46 -2.70 19.12
N ILE A 160 -2.34 -1.66 18.30
CA ILE A 160 -1.28 -1.60 17.27
C ILE A 160 0.12 -1.69 17.86
N ASP A 161 0.30 -1.24 19.11
CA ASP A 161 1.55 -1.33 19.86
C ASP A 161 1.93 -2.79 20.21
N GLU A 162 0.97 -3.70 20.15
CA GLU A 162 1.15 -5.13 20.39
C GLU A 162 1.32 -5.93 19.09
N MET A 163 1.15 -5.27 17.92
CA MET A 163 1.27 -5.93 16.63
C MET A 163 2.73 -6.27 16.30
N SER A 164 2.91 -7.39 15.60
CA SER A 164 4.18 -7.65 14.94
C SER A 164 4.46 -6.58 13.86
N VAL A 165 5.74 -6.41 13.54
CA VAL A 165 6.15 -5.50 12.45
C VAL A 165 5.46 -5.88 11.12
N ASP A 166 5.35 -7.18 10.84
CA ASP A 166 4.71 -7.67 9.62
C ASP A 166 3.21 -7.32 9.59
N ASP A 167 2.48 -7.44 10.73
CA ASP A 167 1.07 -7.07 10.82
C ASP A 167 0.88 -5.54 10.67
N ALA A 168 1.73 -4.74 11.32
CA ALA A 168 1.69 -3.28 11.18
C ALA A 168 1.94 -2.83 9.73
N GLU A 169 2.81 -3.52 8.99
CA GLU A 169 3.04 -3.28 7.56
C GLU A 169 1.81 -3.60 6.70
N ILE A 170 1.08 -4.68 7.01
CA ILE A 170 -0.18 -5.00 6.32
C ILE A 170 -1.23 -3.92 6.58
N VAL A 171 -1.34 -3.45 7.83
CA VAL A 171 -2.24 -2.36 8.19
C VAL A 171 -1.89 -1.07 7.43
N ALA A 172 -0.60 -0.72 7.35
CA ALA A 172 -0.14 0.43 6.58
C ALA A 172 -0.47 0.30 5.08
N LEU A 173 -0.31 -0.91 4.52
CA LEU A 173 -0.65 -1.20 3.14
C LEU A 173 -2.15 -1.05 2.87
N VAL A 174 -3.01 -1.52 3.79
CA VAL A 174 -4.46 -1.32 3.70
C VAL A 174 -4.80 0.17 3.74
N ALA A 175 -4.24 0.92 4.68
CA ALA A 175 -4.46 2.37 4.77
C ALA A 175 -4.02 3.11 3.50
N ALA A 176 -2.86 2.76 2.93
CA ALA A 176 -2.36 3.37 1.70
C ALA A 176 -3.28 3.08 0.50
N ASN A 177 -3.83 1.86 0.40
CA ASN A 177 -4.83 1.51 -0.59
C ASN A 177 -6.11 2.35 -0.46
N GLU A 178 -6.64 2.49 0.76
CA GLU A 178 -7.85 3.27 1.01
C GLU A 178 -7.63 4.75 0.69
N VAL A 179 -6.46 5.32 1.05
CA VAL A 179 -6.10 6.70 0.69
C VAL A 179 -6.02 6.89 -0.83
N ASP A 180 -5.40 5.97 -1.56
CA ASP A 180 -5.37 6.03 -3.03
C ASP A 180 -6.79 6.01 -3.62
N MET A 181 -7.68 5.15 -3.11
CA MET A 181 -9.07 5.06 -3.56
C MET A 181 -9.84 6.34 -3.27
N MET A 182 -9.65 6.93 -2.09
CA MET A 182 -10.30 8.18 -1.69
C MET A 182 -9.84 9.34 -2.56
N LEU A 183 -8.53 9.57 -2.66
CA LEU A 183 -7.94 10.66 -3.44
C LEU A 183 -8.16 10.49 -4.95
N GLY A 184 -8.15 9.24 -5.44
CA GLY A 184 -8.47 8.89 -6.82
C GLY A 184 -9.96 9.02 -7.17
N GLY A 185 -10.81 9.36 -6.20
CA GLY A 185 -12.25 9.56 -6.40
C GLY A 185 -13.02 8.27 -6.66
N GLU A 186 -12.44 7.11 -6.36
CA GLU A 186 -13.02 5.80 -6.69
C GLU A 186 -14.31 5.51 -5.92
N TYR A 187 -14.41 5.96 -4.68
CA TYR A 187 -15.62 5.79 -3.86
C TYR A 187 -16.88 6.36 -4.49
N ARG A 188 -16.76 7.40 -5.34
CA ARG A 188 -17.89 8.00 -6.06
C ARG A 188 -18.50 7.06 -7.10
N TYR A 189 -17.78 6.03 -7.53
CA TYR A 189 -18.16 5.14 -8.63
C TYR A 189 -18.40 3.70 -8.19
N THR A 190 -18.07 3.33 -6.94
CA THR A 190 -18.18 1.94 -6.48
C THR A 190 -19.51 1.62 -5.84
N MET A 191 -20.46 2.57 -5.79
CA MET A 191 -21.75 2.44 -5.06
C MET A 191 -21.55 1.94 -3.61
N ARG A 192 -20.37 2.17 -3.05
CA ARG A 192 -20.14 1.92 -1.63
C ARG A 192 -21.01 2.90 -0.85
N ASP A 193 -21.83 2.34 0.01
CA ASP A 193 -22.65 3.06 0.95
C ASP A 193 -21.82 4.12 1.70
N ASP A 194 -22.39 5.30 1.93
CA ASP A 194 -21.72 6.38 2.68
C ASP A 194 -21.19 5.89 4.04
N ALA A 195 -21.85 4.90 4.64
CA ALA A 195 -21.40 4.23 5.85
C ALA A 195 -20.05 3.52 5.65
N MET A 196 -19.87 2.74 4.57
CA MET A 196 -18.60 2.08 4.29
C MET A 196 -17.47 3.07 4.02
N GLY A 197 -17.77 4.21 3.41
CA GLY A 197 -16.80 5.29 3.23
C GLY A 197 -16.38 5.91 4.56
N ALA A 198 -17.31 6.11 5.49
CA ALA A 198 -17.03 6.64 6.83
C ALA A 198 -16.19 5.66 7.66
N ASP A 199 -16.50 4.36 7.60
CA ASP A 199 -15.75 3.32 8.30
C ASP A 199 -14.32 3.18 7.75
N ALA A 200 -14.15 3.22 6.43
CA ALA A 200 -12.83 3.23 5.81
C ALA A 200 -12.02 4.47 6.22
N LEU A 201 -12.64 5.63 6.27
CA LEU A 201 -12.00 6.87 6.74
C LEU A 201 -11.61 6.79 8.21
N ALA A 202 -12.49 6.25 9.07
CA ALA A 202 -12.19 6.03 10.48
C ALA A 202 -11.02 5.06 10.66
N LEU A 203 -10.97 3.96 9.89
CA LEU A 203 -9.88 3.00 9.86
C LEU A 203 -8.56 3.67 9.45
N VAL A 204 -8.56 4.42 8.33
CA VAL A 204 -7.38 5.13 7.85
C VAL A 204 -6.87 6.11 8.91
N ARG A 205 -7.74 6.90 9.53
CA ARG A 205 -7.37 7.84 10.59
C ARG A 205 -6.76 7.12 11.81
N GLY A 206 -7.38 6.03 12.25
CA GLY A 206 -6.87 5.21 13.34
C GLY A 206 -5.47 4.68 13.06
N VAL A 207 -5.28 4.04 11.89
CA VAL A 207 -3.99 3.52 11.44
C VAL A 207 -2.94 4.62 11.38
N CYS A 208 -3.25 5.76 10.76
CA CYS A 208 -2.30 6.84 10.57
C CYS A 208 -1.88 7.47 11.90
N THR A 209 -2.82 7.60 12.84
CA THR A 209 -2.54 8.08 14.19
C THR A 209 -1.60 7.10 14.91
N ALA A 210 -1.90 5.81 14.85
CA ALA A 210 -1.14 4.76 15.50
C ALA A 210 0.26 4.59 14.88
N LEU A 211 0.40 4.70 13.57
CA LEU A 211 1.69 4.68 12.87
C LEU A 211 2.47 6.00 12.99
N GLY A 212 1.93 7.02 13.67
CA GLY A 212 2.56 8.33 13.83
C GLY A 212 2.73 9.08 12.50
N VAL A 213 1.79 8.90 11.56
CA VAL A 213 1.71 9.61 10.26
C VAL A 213 0.43 10.45 10.16
N PRO A 214 0.25 11.44 11.06
CA PRO A 214 -1.01 12.17 11.20
C PRO A 214 -1.42 12.93 9.93
N GLY A 215 -0.50 13.28 9.06
CA GLY A 215 -0.81 13.92 7.78
C GLY A 215 -1.63 13.04 6.85
N LEU A 216 -1.47 11.73 6.91
CA LEU A 216 -2.31 10.79 6.16
C LEU A 216 -3.73 10.72 6.74
N ALA A 217 -3.89 10.91 8.06
CA ALA A 217 -5.18 10.94 8.73
C ALA A 217 -6.00 12.22 8.45
N ALA A 218 -5.35 13.28 8.02
CA ALA A 218 -5.98 14.58 7.72
C ALA A 218 -6.49 14.67 6.27
N THR A 219 -6.19 13.67 5.44
CA THR A 219 -6.65 13.58 4.06
C THR A 219 -8.08 13.07 4.00
#